data_d97f6d346ecc062ac4f4269682c384ef
#
_entry.id   d97f6d346ecc062ac4f4269682c384ef
#
_cell.length_a   1.000
_cell.length_b   1.000
_cell.length_c   1.000
_cell.angle_alpha   90.00
_cell.angle_beta   90.00
_cell.angle_gamma   90.00
#
_symmetry.space_group_name_H-M   'P 1'
#
loop_
_entity.id
_entity.type
_entity.pdbx_description
1 polymer ?
#
loop_
_entity_poly.entity_id
_entity_poly.type
_entity_poly.pdbx_seq_one_letter_code
_entity_poly.pdbx_strand_id
1 'polypeptide(L)'
;MSVANSIMKVLQKKLAELGPCKLTALEVAVGERSGIGPESLRLALETLLAEGGYSGVEIRFESVPAEFECQACSWWKGREETVICPLCGEGAVFIVAGQDVTLERIEVE
;
A
#
# COMPACT_ATOMS: atom_id res chain seq x y z
N MET A 1 -0.70 1.95 16.13
CA MET A 1 -0.22 2.98 15.19
C MET A 1 -1.02 2.86 13.89
N SER A 2 -1.52 3.96 13.37
CA SER A 2 -2.32 3.90 12.14
C SER A 2 -1.45 3.77 10.89
N VAL A 3 -2.03 3.23 9.83
CA VAL A 3 -1.37 3.11 8.53
C VAL A 3 -1.00 4.49 7.98
N ALA A 4 -1.89 5.47 8.17
CA ALA A 4 -1.61 6.85 7.73
C ALA A 4 -0.37 7.43 8.42
N ASN A 5 -0.20 7.19 9.72
CA ASN A 5 0.99 7.64 10.43
C ASN A 5 2.26 6.98 9.91
N SER A 6 2.19 5.70 9.56
CA SER A 6 3.32 4.98 8.98
C SER A 6 3.72 5.57 7.62
N ILE A 7 2.73 5.90 6.79
CA ILE A 7 2.98 6.55 5.50
C ILE A 7 3.62 7.92 5.70
N MET A 8 3.14 8.69 6.67
CA MET A 8 3.71 10.01 6.97
C MET A 8 5.16 9.93 7.43
N LYS A 9 5.52 8.92 8.20
CA LYS A 9 6.91 8.71 8.61
C LYS A 9 7.82 8.45 7.41
N VAL A 10 7.39 7.60 6.49
CA VAL A 10 8.13 7.31 5.25
C VAL A 10 8.25 8.57 4.40
N LEU A 11 7.16 9.32 4.28
CA LEU A 11 7.14 10.58 3.55
C LEU A 11 8.14 11.59 4.10
N GLN A 12 8.12 11.79 5.41
CA GLN A 12 9.02 12.73 6.07
C GLN A 12 10.49 12.36 5.87
N LYS A 13 10.79 11.06 5.93
CA LYS A 13 12.14 10.56 5.68
C LYS A 13 12.58 10.83 4.25
N LYS A 14 11.70 10.58 3.29
CA LYS A 14 11.98 10.83 1.87
C LYS A 14 12.20 12.32 1.58
N LEU A 15 11.37 13.17 2.15
CA LEU A 15 11.49 14.62 1.97
C LEU A 15 12.78 15.15 2.60
N ALA A 16 13.19 14.61 3.73
CA ALA A 16 14.45 14.98 4.37
C ALA A 16 15.65 14.62 3.48
N GLU A 17 15.58 13.49 2.78
CA GLU A 17 16.63 13.06 1.85
C GLU A 17 16.71 13.95 0.60
N LEU A 18 15.56 14.44 0.13
CA LEU A 18 15.50 15.28 -1.06
C LEU A 18 15.93 16.73 -0.82
N GLY A 19 15.88 17.19 0.43
CA GLY A 19 16.20 18.57 0.78
C GLY A 19 15.01 19.50 0.57
N PRO A 20 15.23 20.83 0.52
CA PRO A 20 14.15 21.79 0.37
C PRO A 20 13.38 21.60 -0.94
N CYS A 21 12.09 21.32 -0.83
CA CYS A 21 11.22 21.10 -1.98
C CYS A 21 9.78 21.24 -1.54
N LYS A 22 8.89 21.39 -2.52
CA LYS A 22 7.45 21.45 -2.28
C LYS A 22 6.80 20.15 -2.70
N LEU A 23 6.12 19.49 -1.78
CA LEU A 23 5.38 18.27 -2.08
C LEU A 23 4.13 18.61 -2.87
N THR A 24 3.95 17.99 -4.03
CA THR A 24 2.80 18.22 -4.90
C THR A 24 1.85 17.04 -4.98
N ALA A 25 2.35 15.81 -4.88
CA ALA A 25 1.49 14.63 -4.97
C ALA A 25 2.11 13.42 -4.25
N LEU A 26 1.23 12.51 -3.86
CA LEU A 26 1.57 11.21 -3.31
C LEU A 26 0.88 10.13 -4.12
N GLU A 27 1.54 9.01 -4.28
CA GLU A 27 0.94 7.82 -4.88
C GLU A 27 1.06 6.67 -3.89
N VAL A 28 -0.08 6.13 -3.47
CA VAL A 28 -0.17 5.11 -2.43
C VAL A 28 -0.79 3.84 -3.03
N ALA A 29 -0.11 2.73 -2.88
CA ALA A 29 -0.62 1.43 -3.28
C ALA A 29 -1.39 0.81 -2.11
N VAL A 30 -2.66 0.47 -2.35
CA VAL A 30 -3.55 -0.12 -1.35
C VAL A 30 -3.88 -1.54 -1.77
N GLY A 31 -3.47 -2.51 -0.97
CA GLY A 31 -3.75 -3.91 -1.24
C GLY A 31 -5.22 -4.23 -1.12
N GLU A 32 -5.72 -5.05 -2.03
CA GLU A 32 -7.12 -5.49 -2.07
C GLU A 32 -7.54 -6.16 -0.76
N ARG A 33 -6.62 -6.86 -0.10
CA ARG A 33 -6.86 -7.56 1.17
C ARG A 33 -6.24 -6.86 2.38
N SER A 34 -5.90 -5.58 2.25
CA SER A 34 -5.32 -4.81 3.35
C SER A 34 -6.29 -4.52 4.48
N GLY A 35 -7.59 -4.58 4.20
CA GLY A 35 -8.61 -4.20 5.16
C GLY A 35 -8.75 -2.68 5.33
N ILE A 36 -8.04 -1.90 4.54
CA ILE A 36 -8.04 -0.44 4.63
C ILE A 36 -8.91 0.14 3.50
N GLY A 37 -9.90 0.95 3.87
CA GLY A 37 -10.71 1.66 2.88
C GLY A 37 -9.96 2.86 2.32
N PRO A 38 -9.86 3.00 0.99
CA PRO A 38 -9.16 4.14 0.39
C PRO A 38 -9.69 5.49 0.81
N GLU A 39 -11.01 5.63 0.97
CA GLU A 39 -11.62 6.90 1.40
C GLU A 39 -11.22 7.28 2.82
N SER A 40 -11.23 6.32 3.74
CA SER A 40 -10.82 6.53 5.12
C SER A 40 -9.33 6.90 5.20
N LEU A 41 -8.52 6.23 4.40
CA LEU A 41 -7.09 6.50 4.34
C LEU A 41 -6.82 7.90 3.75
N ARG A 42 -7.55 8.29 2.71
CA ARG A 42 -7.45 9.63 2.11
C ARG A 42 -7.73 10.71 3.16
N LEU A 43 -8.82 10.56 3.89
CA LEU A 43 -9.19 11.53 4.92
C LEU A 43 -8.12 11.65 6.00
N ALA A 44 -7.61 10.51 6.47
CA ALA A 44 -6.55 10.50 7.48
C ALA A 44 -5.27 11.17 6.96
N LEU A 45 -4.88 10.88 5.72
CA LEU A 45 -3.68 11.48 5.11
C LEU A 45 -3.86 12.98 4.90
N GLU A 46 -5.02 13.41 4.43
CA GLU A 46 -5.32 14.84 4.26
C GLU A 46 -5.20 15.59 5.58
N THR A 47 -5.72 15.00 6.64
CA THR A 47 -5.65 15.59 7.98
C THR A 47 -4.21 15.72 8.45
N LEU A 48 -3.43 14.64 8.32
CA LEU A 48 -2.03 14.63 8.74
C LEU A 48 -1.15 15.57 7.89
N LEU A 49 -1.42 15.66 6.60
CA LEU A 49 -0.71 16.59 5.72
C LEU A 49 -1.01 18.04 6.11
N ALA A 50 -2.26 18.36 6.39
CA ALA A 50 -2.65 19.71 6.85
C ALA A 50 -1.97 20.06 8.17
N GLU A 51 -1.92 19.13 9.11
CA GLU A 51 -1.24 19.32 10.39
C GLU A 51 0.26 19.56 10.22
N GLY A 52 0.86 18.90 9.23
CA GLY A 52 2.28 19.04 8.92
C GLY A 52 2.64 20.28 8.10
N GLY A 53 1.66 21.08 7.73
CA GLY A 53 1.89 22.29 6.93
C GLY A 53 1.95 22.06 5.43
N TYR A 54 1.61 20.88 4.96
CA TYR A 54 1.54 20.57 3.53
C TYR A 54 0.16 20.89 3.01
N SER A 55 0.07 21.69 1.96
CA SER A 55 -1.22 22.08 1.36
C SER A 55 -1.21 21.84 -0.14
N GLY A 56 -2.39 21.58 -0.69
CA GLY A 56 -2.55 21.38 -2.13
C GLY A 56 -1.92 20.09 -2.64
N VAL A 57 -1.71 19.11 -1.77
CA VAL A 57 -1.12 17.81 -2.15
C VAL A 57 -2.19 16.91 -2.74
N GLU A 58 -1.95 16.41 -3.95
CA GLU A 58 -2.81 15.43 -4.58
C GLU A 58 -2.46 14.04 -4.05
N ILE A 59 -3.47 13.26 -3.65
CA ILE A 59 -3.28 11.90 -3.19
C ILE A 59 -3.92 10.96 -4.21
N ARG A 60 -3.10 10.09 -4.78
CA ARG A 60 -3.55 9.09 -5.75
C ARG A 60 -3.43 7.70 -5.13
N PHE A 61 -4.43 6.88 -5.37
CA PHE A 61 -4.43 5.50 -4.89
C PHE A 61 -4.36 4.52 -6.06
N GLU A 62 -3.55 3.50 -5.90
CA GLU A 62 -3.47 2.39 -6.82
C GLU A 62 -3.93 1.14 -6.07
N SER A 63 -4.85 0.39 -6.67
CA SER A 63 -5.31 -0.87 -6.09
C SER A 63 -4.37 -2.00 -6.50
N VAL A 64 -3.88 -2.74 -5.52
CA VAL A 64 -3.01 -3.89 -5.75
C VAL A 64 -3.83 -5.16 -5.56
N PRO A 65 -4.03 -5.98 -6.61
CA PRO A 65 -4.81 -7.20 -6.49
C PRO A 65 -4.17 -8.20 -5.54
N ALA A 66 -5.01 -8.97 -4.86
CA ALA A 66 -4.53 -10.06 -4.02
C ALA A 66 -3.98 -11.18 -4.90
N GLU A 67 -2.83 -11.71 -4.52
CA GLU A 67 -2.21 -12.84 -5.19
C GLU A 67 -1.89 -13.91 -4.16
N PHE A 68 -2.09 -15.15 -4.55
CA PHE A 68 -1.91 -16.32 -3.69
C PHE A 68 -0.95 -17.29 -4.34
N GLU A 69 -0.20 -18.00 -3.53
CA GLU A 69 0.78 -18.96 -4.00
C GLU A 69 0.77 -20.20 -3.11
N CYS A 70 0.94 -21.38 -3.71
CA CYS A 70 1.10 -22.62 -2.98
C CYS A 70 2.49 -22.68 -2.36
N GLN A 71 2.56 -22.96 -1.08
CA GLN A 71 3.82 -23.06 -0.35
C GLN A 71 4.53 -24.40 -0.54
N ALA A 72 3.81 -25.43 -0.98
CA ALA A 72 4.40 -26.75 -1.19
C ALA A 72 5.06 -26.90 -2.54
N CYS A 73 4.34 -26.63 -3.63
CA CYS A 73 4.88 -26.82 -4.98
C CYS A 73 5.43 -25.54 -5.61
N SER A 74 5.00 -24.36 -5.14
CA SER A 74 5.39 -23.05 -5.68
C SER A 74 5.06 -22.83 -7.16
N TRP A 75 4.34 -23.76 -7.78
CA TRP A 75 3.95 -23.67 -9.18
C TRP A 75 2.62 -22.99 -9.40
N TRP A 76 1.71 -23.16 -8.44
CA TRP A 76 0.39 -22.54 -8.55
C TRP A 76 0.41 -21.12 -8.03
N LYS A 77 -0.11 -20.21 -8.83
CA LYS A 77 -0.32 -18.82 -8.47
C LYS A 77 -1.68 -18.39 -8.99
N GLY A 78 -2.42 -17.64 -8.19
CA GLY A 78 -3.75 -17.21 -8.58
C GLY A 78 -4.23 -16.03 -7.78
N ARG A 79 -5.37 -15.51 -8.18
CA ARG A 79 -6.01 -14.36 -7.52
C ARG A 79 -7.20 -14.76 -6.68
N GLU A 80 -7.60 -16.02 -6.74
CA GLU A 80 -8.70 -16.54 -5.96
C GLU A 80 -8.19 -17.18 -4.69
N GLU A 81 -8.88 -16.92 -3.59
CA GLU A 81 -8.54 -17.51 -2.31
C GLU A 81 -8.92 -18.98 -2.30
N THR A 82 -7.96 -19.84 -2.11
CA THR A 82 -8.17 -21.28 -1.94
C THR A 82 -7.40 -21.76 -0.73
N VAL A 83 -7.91 -22.80 -0.08
CA VAL A 83 -7.23 -23.37 1.09
C VAL A 83 -6.22 -24.42 0.66
N ILE A 84 -6.54 -25.19 -0.38
CA ILE A 84 -5.70 -26.26 -0.91
C ILE A 84 -5.33 -25.93 -2.34
N CYS A 85 -4.06 -26.14 -2.68
CA CYS A 85 -3.57 -25.91 -4.04
C CYS A 85 -4.30 -26.79 -5.06
N PRO A 86 -4.91 -26.18 -6.09
CA PRO A 86 -5.59 -26.97 -7.14
C PRO A 86 -4.64 -27.79 -8.00
N LEU A 87 -3.37 -27.44 -8.01
CA LEU A 87 -2.37 -28.10 -8.86
C LEU A 87 -1.77 -29.33 -8.19
N CYS A 88 -1.28 -29.21 -6.96
CA CYS A 88 -0.66 -30.32 -6.26
C CYS A 88 -1.58 -31.03 -5.26
N GLY A 89 -2.65 -30.38 -4.84
CA GLY A 89 -3.65 -30.95 -3.93
C GLY A 89 -3.22 -31.13 -2.49
N GLU A 90 -1.99 -30.80 -2.15
CA GLU A 90 -1.44 -31.01 -0.81
C GLU A 90 -0.98 -29.73 -0.11
N GLY A 91 -0.62 -28.72 -0.89
CA GLY A 91 -0.05 -27.51 -0.34
C GLY A 91 -1.07 -26.52 0.17
N ALA A 92 -0.75 -25.86 1.28
CA ALA A 92 -1.50 -24.71 1.74
C ALA A 92 -1.21 -23.51 0.85
N VAL A 93 -2.24 -22.71 0.61
CA VAL A 93 -2.14 -21.51 -0.22
C VAL A 93 -2.10 -20.29 0.69
N PHE A 94 -1.12 -19.42 0.48
CA PHE A 94 -0.94 -18.20 1.26
C PHE A 94 -0.97 -16.97 0.36
N ILE A 95 -1.39 -15.85 0.93
CA ILE A 95 -1.37 -14.58 0.23
C ILE A 95 0.08 -14.08 0.12
N VAL A 96 0.50 -13.69 -1.08
CA VAL A 96 1.85 -13.18 -1.34
C VAL A 96 1.85 -11.73 -1.82
N ALA A 97 0.71 -11.19 -2.18
CA ALA A 97 0.58 -9.79 -2.60
C ALA A 97 -0.83 -9.27 -2.32
N GLY A 98 -0.97 -7.96 -2.23
CA GLY A 98 -2.26 -7.31 -2.06
C GLY A 98 -2.75 -7.21 -0.63
N GLN A 99 -1.87 -7.40 0.35
CA GLN A 99 -2.24 -7.28 1.77
C GLN A 99 -1.64 -6.05 2.45
N ASP A 100 -0.80 -5.31 1.77
CA ASP A 100 -0.10 -4.16 2.35
C ASP A 100 -0.59 -2.83 1.78
N VAL A 101 -0.29 -1.76 2.50
CA VAL A 101 -0.47 -0.39 2.04
C VAL A 101 0.90 0.27 2.07
N THR A 102 1.35 0.76 0.91
CA THR A 102 2.69 1.33 0.78
C THR A 102 2.68 2.67 0.05
N LEU A 103 3.60 3.54 0.44
CA LEU A 103 3.85 4.78 -0.30
C LEU A 103 4.79 4.44 -1.45
N GLU A 104 4.26 4.47 -2.67
CA GLU A 104 5.00 4.07 -3.88
C GLU A 104 5.81 5.19 -4.48
N ARG A 105 5.27 6.39 -4.49
CA ARG A 105 5.88 7.53 -5.17
C ARG A 105 5.49 8.84 -4.53
N ILE A 106 6.39 9.79 -4.57
CA ILE A 106 6.09 11.17 -4.22
C ILE A 106 6.50 12.06 -5.40
N GLU A 107 5.75 13.13 -5.60
CA GLU A 107 6.07 14.13 -6.60
C GLU A 107 6.38 15.44 -5.88
N VAL A 108 7.46 16.08 -6.26
CA VAL A 108 7.91 17.34 -5.66
C VAL A 108 8.24 18.35 -6.75
N GLU A 109 8.20 19.61 -6.35
CA GLU A 109 8.47 20.73 -7.22
C GLU A 109 9.74 21.45 -6.83
#